data_6bc1aaa2819372e79bc4edef9b53d04e
#
_entry.id   6bc1aaa2819372e79bc4edef9b53d04e
#
_cell.length_a   1.000
_cell.length_b   1.000
_cell.length_c   1.000
_cell.angle_alpha   90.00
_cell.angle_beta   90.00
_cell.angle_gamma   90.00
#
_symmetry.space_group_name_H-M   'P 1'
#
loop_
_entity.id
_entity.type
_entity.pdbx_description
1 polymer ?
#
loop_
_entity_poly.entity_id
_entity_poly.type
_entity_poly.pdbx_seq_one_letter_code
_entity_poly.pdbx_strand_id
1 'polypeptide(L)'
;MSDSEIQRLLRRLSALPEPGMREAVLAEQLRSRPTDEAVSLASEIVRRAPNGRPYDVALLALSGLLDSGRISYDERRELYAIARQRDDILLVRLLLSPNDAPLGVPQPIALPGRPDITLGERKSLARTRDRQLIDRLLHDPDPSVLTILLGNPYLTEVDAIRVAARRPTTAEAQRILFRSQRFRVRYAVRKALILNPYTPTDMAAQLVGLLTVPDLKQVERDAQLSDIVRAAARAQLAVLALQRAAPRDSDD
;
A
#
# COMPACT_ATOMS: atom_id res chain seq x y z
N MET A 1 -20.68 13.43 11.04
CA MET A 1 -20.75 13.26 9.56
C MET A 1 -21.88 12.32 9.21
N SER A 2 -22.72 12.66 8.24
CA SER A 2 -23.83 11.78 7.85
C SER A 2 -23.31 10.64 6.92
N ASP A 3 -23.97 9.47 7.01
CA ASP A 3 -23.60 8.30 6.17
C ASP A 3 -23.71 8.64 4.67
N SER A 4 -24.67 9.50 4.30
CA SER A 4 -24.87 9.99 2.94
C SER A 4 -23.71 10.83 2.38
N GLU A 5 -23.00 11.57 3.24
CA GLU A 5 -21.82 12.36 2.85
C GLU A 5 -20.61 11.46 2.60
N ILE A 6 -20.40 10.46 3.44
CA ILE A 6 -19.37 9.47 3.25
C ILE A 6 -19.59 8.74 1.92
N GLN A 7 -20.78 8.27 1.67
CA GLN A 7 -21.13 7.54 0.44
C GLN A 7 -20.93 8.39 -0.82
N ARG A 8 -21.24 9.71 -0.76
CA ARG A 8 -20.95 10.63 -1.87
C ARG A 8 -19.46 10.78 -2.13
N LEU A 9 -18.66 10.95 -1.07
CA LEU A 9 -17.21 11.04 -1.20
C LEU A 9 -16.63 9.75 -1.80
N LEU A 10 -17.01 8.60 -1.30
CA LEU A 10 -16.54 7.30 -1.76
C LEU A 10 -16.88 7.04 -3.23
N ARG A 11 -18.09 7.39 -3.66
CA ARG A 11 -18.48 7.34 -5.09
C ARG A 11 -17.62 8.27 -5.93
N ARG A 12 -17.37 9.50 -5.47
CA ARG A 12 -16.49 10.47 -6.16
C ARG A 12 -15.08 9.92 -6.29
N LEU A 13 -14.49 9.37 -5.22
CA LEU A 13 -13.16 8.77 -5.26
C LEU A 13 -13.09 7.59 -6.23
N SER A 14 -14.13 6.75 -6.28
CA SER A 14 -14.18 5.59 -7.17
C SER A 14 -14.32 5.96 -8.65
N ALA A 15 -14.94 7.10 -8.94
CA ALA A 15 -15.12 7.61 -10.31
C ALA A 15 -13.86 8.26 -10.89
N LEU A 16 -12.93 8.72 -10.05
CA LEU A 16 -11.69 9.35 -10.50
C LEU A 16 -10.74 8.30 -11.09
N PRO A 17 -10.19 8.51 -12.31
CA PRO A 17 -9.34 7.53 -12.96
C PRO A 17 -7.96 7.46 -12.30
N GLU A 18 -7.38 8.60 -11.92
CA GLU A 18 -6.01 8.71 -11.44
C GLU A 18 -5.91 8.67 -9.91
N PRO A 19 -5.01 7.83 -9.35
CA PRO A 19 -4.78 7.79 -7.91
C PRO A 19 -4.37 9.13 -7.30
N GLY A 20 -3.52 9.91 -7.99
CA GLY A 20 -3.12 11.24 -7.53
C GLY A 20 -4.29 12.22 -7.36
N MET A 21 -5.32 12.11 -8.23
CA MET A 21 -6.57 12.87 -8.08
C MET A 21 -7.37 12.43 -6.87
N ARG A 22 -7.44 11.12 -6.61
CA ARG A 22 -8.11 10.56 -5.43
C ARG A 22 -7.43 11.02 -4.14
N GLU A 23 -6.09 10.99 -4.12
CA GLU A 23 -5.28 11.48 -3.03
C GLU A 23 -5.52 12.97 -2.76
N ALA A 24 -5.54 13.79 -3.81
CA ALA A 24 -5.79 15.24 -3.69
C ALA A 24 -7.19 15.53 -3.13
N VAL A 25 -8.22 14.86 -3.66
CA VAL A 25 -9.59 15.00 -3.18
C VAL A 25 -9.71 14.56 -1.73
N LEU A 26 -9.09 13.44 -1.35
CA LEU A 26 -9.14 12.96 0.02
C LEU A 26 -8.38 13.89 0.97
N ALA A 27 -7.22 14.43 0.58
CA ALA A 27 -6.48 15.43 1.35
C ALA A 27 -7.31 16.67 1.63
N GLU A 28 -7.97 17.21 0.60
CA GLU A 28 -8.86 18.36 0.72
C GLU A 28 -10.00 18.06 1.71
N GLN A 29 -10.61 16.88 1.58
CA GLN A 29 -11.69 16.46 2.46
C GLN A 29 -11.27 16.25 3.92
N LEU A 30 -10.06 15.81 4.18
CA LEU A 30 -9.52 15.71 5.53
C LEU A 30 -9.22 17.09 6.12
N ARG A 31 -8.63 18.00 5.34
CA ARG A 31 -8.29 19.36 5.78
C ARG A 31 -9.49 20.29 5.98
N SER A 32 -10.52 20.12 5.17
CA SER A 32 -11.73 20.96 5.26
C SER A 32 -12.62 20.65 6.45
N ARG A 33 -12.28 19.63 7.25
CA ARG A 33 -13.04 19.19 8.41
C ARG A 33 -12.30 19.45 9.72
N PRO A 34 -13.04 19.59 10.83
CA PRO A 34 -12.44 19.47 12.16
C PRO A 34 -11.67 18.13 12.27
N THR A 35 -10.52 18.15 12.94
CA THR A 35 -9.62 16.96 13.05
C THR A 35 -10.36 15.73 13.56
N ASP A 36 -11.32 15.91 14.46
CA ASP A 36 -12.15 14.86 15.03
C ASP A 36 -13.03 14.16 13.98
N GLU A 37 -13.62 14.93 13.06
CA GLU A 37 -14.38 14.38 11.92
C GLU A 37 -13.47 13.77 10.85
N ALA A 38 -12.29 14.33 10.63
CA ALA A 38 -11.28 13.76 9.73
C ALA A 38 -10.82 12.37 10.21
N VAL A 39 -10.61 12.23 11.54
CA VAL A 39 -10.31 10.93 12.16
C VAL A 39 -11.47 9.96 11.97
N SER A 40 -12.71 10.39 12.18
CA SER A 40 -13.91 9.55 12.01
C SER A 40 -14.02 9.04 10.55
N LEU A 41 -13.77 9.90 9.56
CA LEU A 41 -13.75 9.54 8.16
C LEU A 41 -12.64 8.52 7.84
N ALA A 42 -11.42 8.77 8.31
CA ALA A 42 -10.29 7.86 8.10
C ALA A 42 -10.53 6.50 8.77
N SER A 43 -11.07 6.50 9.99
CA SER A 43 -11.44 5.28 10.73
C SER A 43 -12.45 4.43 9.98
N GLU A 44 -13.48 5.08 9.43
CA GLU A 44 -14.52 4.43 8.65
C GLU A 44 -13.96 3.78 7.38
N ILE A 45 -13.09 4.50 6.66
CA ILE A 45 -12.41 3.98 5.47
C ILE A 45 -11.59 2.73 5.82
N VAL A 46 -10.77 2.80 6.87
CA VAL A 46 -9.90 1.69 7.28
C VAL A 46 -10.72 0.48 7.73
N ARG A 47 -11.77 0.72 8.50
CA ARG A 47 -12.61 -0.35 9.08
C ARG A 47 -13.42 -1.10 8.04
N ARG A 48 -13.93 -0.39 7.03
CA ARG A 48 -14.78 -0.98 5.97
C ARG A 48 -14.04 -1.38 4.69
N ALA A 49 -12.76 -1.06 4.56
CA ALA A 49 -11.96 -1.44 3.38
C ALA A 49 -12.01 -2.93 3.01
N PRO A 50 -12.07 -3.89 3.96
CA PRO A 50 -12.20 -5.31 3.65
C PRO A 50 -13.49 -5.70 2.94
N ASN A 51 -14.52 -4.84 3.01
CA ASN A 51 -15.80 -5.08 2.34
C ASN A 51 -15.75 -4.79 0.83
N GLY A 52 -14.58 -4.36 0.32
CA GLY A 52 -14.37 -4.06 -1.09
C GLY A 52 -14.79 -2.65 -1.48
N ARG A 53 -15.10 -2.46 -2.80
CA ARG A 53 -15.49 -1.14 -3.30
C ARG A 53 -16.74 -0.60 -2.63
N PRO A 54 -16.75 0.72 -2.37
CA PRO A 54 -15.75 1.75 -2.73
C PRO A 54 -14.65 1.99 -1.67
N TYR A 55 -14.66 1.30 -0.54
CA TYR A 55 -13.77 1.57 0.60
C TYR A 55 -12.32 1.15 0.35
N ASP A 56 -12.08 0.08 -0.43
CA ASP A 56 -10.74 -0.34 -0.82
C ASP A 56 -10.03 0.73 -1.66
N VAL A 57 -10.76 1.40 -2.55
CA VAL A 57 -10.27 2.53 -3.35
C VAL A 57 -9.91 3.72 -2.44
N ALA A 58 -10.74 4.00 -1.44
CA ALA A 58 -10.49 5.07 -0.50
C ALA A 58 -9.29 4.76 0.42
N LEU A 59 -9.12 3.51 0.86
CA LEU A 59 -7.94 3.11 1.65
C LEU A 59 -6.66 3.22 0.84
N LEU A 60 -6.68 2.81 -0.44
CA LEU A 60 -5.52 2.99 -1.32
C LEU A 60 -5.19 4.47 -1.54
N ALA A 61 -6.19 5.34 -1.62
CA ALA A 61 -5.98 6.78 -1.70
C ALA A 61 -5.40 7.33 -0.39
N LEU A 62 -5.91 6.90 0.76
CA LEU A 62 -5.40 7.29 2.08
C LEU A 62 -3.94 6.84 2.27
N SER A 63 -3.62 5.61 1.91
CA SER A 63 -2.26 5.07 1.97
C SER A 63 -1.31 5.83 1.04
N GLY A 64 -1.73 6.13 -0.19
CA GLY A 64 -0.93 6.93 -1.13
C GLY A 64 -0.72 8.37 -0.63
N LEU A 65 -1.73 8.95 0.02
CA LEU A 65 -1.66 10.28 0.61
C LEU A 65 -0.63 10.34 1.75
N LEU A 66 -0.57 9.31 2.60
CA LEU A 66 0.41 9.21 3.70
C LEU A 66 1.83 8.96 3.17
N ASP A 67 1.98 8.16 2.10
CA ASP A 67 3.28 7.86 1.49
C ASP A 67 3.84 9.03 0.65
N SER A 68 2.97 9.81 0.00
CA SER A 68 3.38 10.93 -0.85
C SER A 68 3.83 12.18 -0.08
N GLY A 69 3.70 12.19 1.26
CA GLY A 69 3.99 13.36 2.10
C GLY A 69 3.02 14.54 1.90
N ARG A 70 1.87 14.32 1.26
CA ARG A 70 0.82 15.35 1.10
C ARG A 70 0.12 15.70 2.40
N ILE A 71 0.19 14.83 3.41
CA ILE A 71 -0.15 15.14 4.80
C ILE A 71 1.15 15.53 5.50
N SER A 72 1.21 16.73 6.08
CA SER A 72 2.35 17.18 6.85
C SER A 72 2.54 16.35 8.12
N TYR A 73 3.74 16.43 8.70
CA TYR A 73 4.01 15.76 9.98
C TYR A 73 3.06 16.21 11.09
N ASP A 74 2.75 17.50 11.17
CA ASP A 74 1.88 18.05 12.21
C ASP A 74 0.42 17.59 12.02
N GLU A 75 -0.12 17.63 10.79
CA GLU A 75 -1.44 17.10 10.48
C GLU A 75 -1.53 15.61 10.83
N ARG A 76 -0.50 14.82 10.50
CA ARG A 76 -0.44 13.39 10.82
C ARG A 76 -0.39 13.13 12.32
N ARG A 77 0.35 13.94 13.06
CA ARG A 77 0.47 13.87 14.52
C ARG A 77 -0.86 14.17 15.20
N GLU A 78 -1.60 15.17 14.72
CA GLU A 78 -2.93 15.51 15.25
C GLU A 78 -3.93 14.36 15.03
N LEU A 79 -3.99 13.82 13.80
CA LEU A 79 -4.84 12.66 13.50
C LEU A 79 -4.47 11.46 14.38
N TYR A 80 -3.17 11.22 14.58
CA TYR A 80 -2.68 10.13 15.45
C TYR A 80 -3.08 10.32 16.91
N ALA A 81 -2.97 11.53 17.45
CA ALA A 81 -3.32 11.83 18.83
C ALA A 81 -4.80 11.51 19.12
N ILE A 82 -5.72 11.95 18.25
CA ILE A 82 -7.15 11.69 18.39
C ILE A 82 -7.46 10.20 18.16
N ALA A 83 -6.87 9.57 17.15
CA ALA A 83 -7.07 8.14 16.89
C ALA A 83 -6.65 7.30 18.10
N ARG A 84 -5.53 7.66 18.75
CA ARG A 84 -5.06 7.02 19.98
C ARG A 84 -5.99 7.25 21.17
N GLN A 85 -6.49 8.47 21.32
CA GLN A 85 -7.46 8.79 22.39
C GLN A 85 -8.75 7.99 22.25
N ARG A 86 -9.14 7.62 21.02
CA ARG A 86 -10.33 6.81 20.72
C ARG A 86 -10.06 5.30 20.70
N ASP A 87 -8.84 4.85 21.04
CA ASP A 87 -8.42 3.45 20.94
C ASP A 87 -8.63 2.84 19.54
N ASP A 88 -8.58 3.67 18.48
CA ASP A 88 -8.68 3.18 17.10
C ASP A 88 -7.37 2.55 16.64
N ILE A 89 -7.17 1.30 17.03
CA ILE A 89 -5.93 0.54 16.79
C ILE A 89 -5.59 0.46 15.30
N LEU A 90 -6.58 0.34 14.42
CA LEU A 90 -6.36 0.22 12.97
C LEU A 90 -5.83 1.53 12.40
N LEU A 91 -6.46 2.65 12.73
CA LEU A 91 -6.04 3.96 12.24
C LEU A 91 -4.71 4.41 12.88
N VAL A 92 -4.51 4.15 14.19
CA VAL A 92 -3.23 4.41 14.87
C VAL A 92 -2.09 3.74 14.13
N ARG A 93 -2.24 2.46 13.73
CA ARG A 93 -1.21 1.72 13.01
C ARG A 93 -0.98 2.25 11.60
N LEU A 94 -2.04 2.65 10.92
CA LEU A 94 -1.94 3.28 9.60
C LEU A 94 -1.12 4.57 9.66
N LEU A 95 -1.28 5.37 10.72
CA LEU A 95 -0.62 6.66 10.91
C LEU A 95 0.81 6.55 11.47
N LEU A 96 1.21 5.38 12.00
CA LEU A 96 2.58 5.18 12.48
C LEU A 96 3.57 5.22 11.32
N SER A 97 4.66 5.98 11.50
CA SER A 97 5.83 5.89 10.63
C SER A 97 6.81 4.87 11.22
N PRO A 98 7.25 3.87 10.47
CA PRO A 98 8.18 2.89 10.98
C PRO A 98 9.62 3.37 10.88
N ASN A 99 10.45 2.77 11.72
CA ASN A 99 11.89 2.73 11.50
C ASN A 99 12.18 1.63 10.48
N ASP A 100 12.50 2.01 9.25
CA ASP A 100 13.01 1.09 8.24
C ASP A 100 14.44 0.70 8.62
N ALA A 101 14.65 -0.56 9.01
CA ALA A 101 16.00 -1.07 9.19
C ALA A 101 16.73 -1.07 7.83
N PRO A 102 18.00 -0.64 7.77
CA PRO A 102 18.77 -0.68 6.53
C PRO A 102 18.98 -2.13 6.11
N LEU A 103 18.54 -2.45 4.93
CA LEU A 103 18.67 -3.78 4.33
C LEU A 103 19.84 -3.78 3.36
N GLY A 104 20.54 -4.91 3.28
CA GLY A 104 21.70 -5.06 2.41
C GLY A 104 21.42 -4.59 0.97
N VAL A 105 22.36 -3.86 0.41
CA VAL A 105 22.24 -3.32 -0.96
C VAL A 105 22.35 -4.47 -1.97
N PRO A 106 21.37 -4.69 -2.84
CA PRO A 106 21.49 -5.66 -3.93
C PRO A 106 22.64 -5.28 -4.87
N GLN A 107 23.41 -6.27 -5.30
CA GLN A 107 24.51 -6.03 -6.24
C GLN A 107 24.00 -5.70 -7.65
N PRO A 108 24.76 -4.88 -8.43
CA PRO A 108 24.44 -4.59 -9.82
C PRO A 108 24.36 -5.87 -10.66
N ILE A 109 23.49 -5.87 -11.66
CA ILE A 109 23.30 -7.00 -12.56
C ILE A 109 24.31 -6.91 -13.70
N ALA A 110 25.10 -7.95 -13.86
CA ALA A 110 25.88 -8.16 -15.07
C ALA A 110 24.98 -8.76 -16.18
N LEU A 111 24.96 -8.12 -17.36
CA LEU A 111 24.37 -8.74 -18.54
C LEU A 111 25.44 -9.62 -19.23
N PRO A 112 25.12 -10.83 -19.70
CA PRO A 112 26.05 -11.67 -20.41
C PRO A 112 26.65 -10.93 -21.61
N GLY A 113 28.00 -10.92 -21.71
CA GLY A 113 28.72 -10.25 -22.77
C GLY A 113 28.87 -8.73 -22.63
N ARG A 114 28.32 -8.11 -21.59
CA ARG A 114 28.46 -6.67 -21.30
C ARG A 114 28.51 -6.43 -19.79
N PRO A 115 29.65 -6.61 -19.15
CA PRO A 115 29.79 -6.41 -17.71
C PRO A 115 29.61 -4.95 -17.27
N ASP A 116 29.86 -3.98 -18.19
CA ASP A 116 29.91 -2.55 -17.88
C ASP A 116 28.76 -1.74 -18.49
N ILE A 117 27.54 -2.21 -18.34
CA ILE A 117 26.35 -1.45 -18.82
C ILE A 117 26.11 -0.25 -17.92
N THR A 118 26.13 0.93 -18.52
CA THR A 118 25.84 2.19 -17.83
C THR A 118 24.40 2.27 -17.37
N LEU A 119 24.14 3.09 -16.35
CA LEU A 119 22.78 3.34 -15.88
C LEU A 119 21.86 3.87 -17.00
N GLY A 120 22.39 4.71 -17.90
CA GLY A 120 21.64 5.24 -19.04
C GLY A 120 21.18 4.14 -20.01
N GLU A 121 22.08 3.20 -20.33
CA GLU A 121 21.74 2.03 -21.15
C GLU A 121 20.71 1.14 -20.47
N ARG A 122 20.83 0.86 -19.17
CA ARG A 122 19.85 0.06 -18.42
C ARG A 122 18.47 0.72 -18.43
N LYS A 123 18.39 2.05 -18.27
CA LYS A 123 17.15 2.82 -18.41
C LYS A 123 16.54 2.72 -19.80
N SER A 124 17.37 2.74 -20.84
CA SER A 124 16.91 2.53 -22.22
C SER A 124 16.37 1.13 -22.43
N LEU A 125 17.12 0.11 -21.96
CA LEU A 125 16.71 -1.29 -22.03
C LEU A 125 15.43 -1.59 -21.23
N ALA A 126 15.12 -0.85 -20.18
CA ALA A 126 13.88 -0.99 -19.43
C ALA A 126 12.60 -0.68 -20.23
N ARG A 127 12.73 -0.11 -21.43
CA ARG A 127 11.64 0.14 -22.38
C ARG A 127 11.52 -0.93 -23.46
N THR A 128 12.34 -1.97 -23.43
CA THR A 128 12.39 -3.04 -24.43
C THR A 128 11.11 -3.89 -24.43
N ARG A 129 10.88 -4.61 -25.55
CA ARG A 129 9.91 -5.71 -25.64
C ARG A 129 10.54 -7.08 -25.36
N ASP A 130 11.88 -7.14 -25.37
CA ASP A 130 12.60 -8.39 -25.19
C ASP A 130 12.34 -8.97 -23.78
N ARG A 131 11.71 -10.11 -23.75
CA ARG A 131 11.32 -10.79 -22.52
C ARG A 131 12.52 -11.18 -21.66
N GLN A 132 13.60 -11.61 -22.29
CA GLN A 132 14.82 -12.01 -21.57
C GLN A 132 15.48 -10.82 -20.89
N LEU A 133 15.49 -9.66 -21.56
CA LEU A 133 16.00 -8.42 -20.96
C LEU A 133 15.08 -7.91 -19.84
N ILE A 134 13.76 -7.97 -20.02
CA ILE A 134 12.79 -7.64 -18.96
C ILE A 134 13.05 -8.51 -17.74
N ASP A 135 13.14 -9.83 -17.89
CA ASP A 135 13.36 -10.77 -16.78
C ASP A 135 14.65 -10.46 -16.00
N ARG A 136 15.69 -10.03 -16.67
CA ARG A 136 16.94 -9.60 -16.03
C ARG A 136 16.78 -8.28 -15.30
N LEU A 137 16.17 -7.29 -15.95
CA LEU A 137 15.97 -5.96 -15.37
C LEU A 137 15.01 -5.95 -14.18
N LEU A 138 14.16 -6.98 -14.00
CA LEU A 138 13.41 -7.17 -12.76
C LEU A 138 14.30 -7.27 -11.52
N HIS A 139 15.58 -7.61 -11.70
CA HIS A 139 16.56 -7.71 -10.62
C HIS A 139 17.48 -6.49 -10.51
N ASP A 140 17.27 -5.45 -11.33
CA ASP A 140 18.09 -4.24 -11.27
C ASP A 140 17.94 -3.56 -9.90
N PRO A 141 19.08 -3.19 -9.26
CA PRO A 141 19.05 -2.55 -7.96
C PRO A 141 18.65 -1.06 -8.03
N ASP A 142 18.75 -0.45 -9.22
CA ASP A 142 18.53 0.99 -9.36
C ASP A 142 17.04 1.35 -9.39
N PRO A 143 16.57 2.19 -8.48
CA PRO A 143 15.16 2.59 -8.39
C PRO A 143 14.63 3.22 -9.68
N SER A 144 15.47 3.95 -10.41
CA SER A 144 15.03 4.63 -11.64
C SER A 144 14.85 3.66 -12.82
N VAL A 145 15.61 2.56 -12.86
CA VAL A 145 15.40 1.48 -13.85
C VAL A 145 14.08 0.77 -13.54
N LEU A 146 13.84 0.43 -12.28
CA LEU A 146 12.58 -0.19 -11.85
C LEU A 146 11.37 0.70 -12.16
N THR A 147 11.47 2.02 -11.92
CA THR A 147 10.39 2.97 -12.23
C THR A 147 10.02 2.94 -13.70
N ILE A 148 11.02 2.94 -14.59
CA ILE A 148 10.80 2.87 -16.05
C ILE A 148 10.21 1.52 -16.43
N LEU A 149 10.72 0.45 -15.86
CA LEU A 149 10.27 -0.91 -16.12
C LEU A 149 8.81 -1.12 -15.74
N LEU A 150 8.36 -0.59 -14.58
CA LEU A 150 6.95 -0.65 -14.16
C LEU A 150 6.01 0.13 -15.09
N GLY A 151 6.51 1.12 -15.81
CA GLY A 151 5.79 1.82 -16.89
C GLY A 151 5.79 1.08 -18.23
N ASN A 152 6.58 0.02 -18.38
CA ASN A 152 6.68 -0.72 -19.64
C ASN A 152 5.37 -1.51 -19.90
N PRO A 153 4.69 -1.32 -21.06
CA PRO A 153 3.45 -2.02 -21.37
C PRO A 153 3.60 -3.55 -21.45
N TYR A 154 4.79 -4.05 -21.73
CA TYR A 154 5.10 -5.49 -21.82
C TYR A 154 5.37 -6.14 -20.45
N LEU A 155 5.47 -5.36 -19.38
CA LEU A 155 5.56 -5.89 -18.03
C LEU A 155 4.21 -6.49 -17.62
N THR A 156 4.23 -7.68 -17.04
CA THR A 156 3.01 -8.41 -16.63
C THR A 156 2.77 -8.28 -15.12
N GLU A 157 1.59 -8.68 -14.68
CA GLU A 157 1.29 -8.79 -13.24
C GLU A 157 2.21 -9.81 -12.54
N VAL A 158 2.54 -10.91 -13.22
CA VAL A 158 3.47 -11.92 -12.69
C VAL A 158 4.86 -11.31 -12.43
N ASP A 159 5.31 -10.42 -13.28
CA ASP A 159 6.59 -9.72 -13.08
C ASP A 159 6.54 -8.78 -11.88
N ALA A 160 5.45 -8.06 -11.73
CA ALA A 160 5.25 -7.21 -10.55
C ALA A 160 5.20 -8.03 -9.25
N ILE A 161 4.59 -9.23 -9.27
CA ILE A 161 4.62 -10.16 -8.14
C ILE A 161 6.05 -10.61 -7.84
N ARG A 162 6.85 -10.93 -8.87
CA ARG A 162 8.27 -11.30 -8.68
C ARG A 162 9.07 -10.16 -8.03
N VAL A 163 8.86 -8.91 -8.45
CA VAL A 163 9.48 -7.73 -7.81
C VAL A 163 9.03 -7.61 -6.35
N ALA A 164 7.72 -7.73 -6.08
CA ALA A 164 7.17 -7.66 -4.72
C ALA A 164 7.72 -8.76 -3.80
N ALA A 165 7.86 -9.98 -4.33
CA ALA A 165 8.31 -11.15 -3.56
C ALA A 165 9.83 -11.27 -3.45
N ARG A 166 10.59 -10.44 -4.17
CA ARG A 166 12.06 -10.52 -4.21
C ARG A 166 12.69 -10.39 -2.83
N ARG A 167 13.67 -11.26 -2.55
CA ARG A 167 14.44 -11.25 -1.30
C ARG A 167 15.91 -11.58 -1.60
N PRO A 168 16.91 -10.77 -1.19
CA PRO A 168 16.73 -9.44 -0.57
C PRO A 168 16.24 -8.39 -1.58
N THR A 169 15.68 -7.30 -1.07
CA THR A 169 15.27 -6.13 -1.84
C THR A 169 15.48 -4.86 -1.01
N THR A 170 15.25 -3.69 -1.61
CA THR A 170 15.33 -2.41 -0.89
C THR A 170 13.95 -1.88 -0.56
N ALA A 171 13.82 -1.13 0.52
CA ALA A 171 12.61 -0.41 0.89
C ALA A 171 12.11 0.48 -0.26
N GLU A 172 13.04 1.16 -0.95
CA GLU A 172 12.71 2.04 -2.09
C GLU A 172 12.11 1.27 -3.27
N ALA A 173 12.64 0.08 -3.61
CA ALA A 173 12.07 -0.76 -4.67
C ALA A 173 10.61 -1.15 -4.36
N GLN A 174 10.32 -1.49 -3.10
CA GLN A 174 8.97 -1.82 -2.64
C GLN A 174 8.04 -0.59 -2.70
N ARG A 175 8.53 0.60 -2.29
CA ARG A 175 7.78 1.86 -2.38
C ARG A 175 7.46 2.24 -3.83
N ILE A 176 8.40 2.08 -4.76
CA ILE A 176 8.19 2.33 -6.19
C ILE A 176 7.12 1.41 -6.75
N LEU A 177 7.14 0.12 -6.41
CA LEU A 177 6.11 -0.81 -6.82
C LEU A 177 4.73 -0.43 -6.25
N PHE A 178 4.67 -0.06 -4.97
CA PHE A 178 3.45 0.40 -4.32
C PHE A 178 2.88 1.68 -4.97
N ARG A 179 3.75 2.62 -5.40
CA ARG A 179 3.36 3.84 -6.12
C ARG A 179 2.88 3.56 -7.55
N SER A 180 3.18 2.39 -8.10
CA SER A 180 2.75 2.02 -9.46
C SER A 180 1.23 1.91 -9.53
N GLN A 181 0.60 2.82 -10.26
CA GLN A 181 -0.86 2.88 -10.43
C GLN A 181 -1.43 1.60 -11.04
N ARG A 182 -0.66 0.99 -11.95
CA ARG A 182 -1.05 -0.22 -12.69
C ARG A 182 -1.05 -1.45 -11.79
N PHE A 183 -0.10 -1.57 -10.88
CA PHE A 183 0.15 -2.80 -10.14
C PHE A 183 -0.35 -2.77 -8.69
N ARG A 184 -0.37 -1.61 -8.02
CA ARG A 184 -0.84 -1.50 -6.63
C ARG A 184 -2.29 -1.93 -6.42
N VAL A 185 -3.13 -1.85 -7.47
CA VAL A 185 -4.53 -2.27 -7.41
C VAL A 185 -4.71 -3.79 -7.53
N ARG A 186 -3.66 -4.51 -7.93
CA ARG A 186 -3.68 -5.96 -8.10
C ARG A 186 -3.55 -6.67 -6.75
N TYR A 187 -4.52 -7.52 -6.43
CA TYR A 187 -4.56 -8.21 -5.14
C TYR A 187 -3.30 -9.04 -4.88
N ALA A 188 -2.86 -9.83 -5.88
CA ALA A 188 -1.68 -10.68 -5.74
C ALA A 188 -0.38 -9.89 -5.49
N VAL A 189 -0.24 -8.69 -6.09
CA VAL A 189 0.89 -7.80 -5.85
C VAL A 189 0.85 -7.25 -4.42
N ARG A 190 -0.31 -6.78 -3.94
CA ARG A 190 -0.47 -6.33 -2.55
C ARG A 190 -0.14 -7.43 -1.54
N LYS A 191 -0.67 -8.63 -1.76
CA LYS A 191 -0.37 -9.80 -0.92
C LYS A 191 1.13 -10.10 -0.90
N ALA A 192 1.80 -10.09 -2.06
CA ALA A 192 3.24 -10.33 -2.15
C ALA A 192 4.06 -9.26 -1.42
N LEU A 193 3.66 -7.98 -1.52
CA LEU A 193 4.27 -6.88 -0.75
C LEU A 193 4.15 -7.11 0.75
N ILE A 194 2.96 -7.43 1.25
CA ILE A 194 2.71 -7.62 2.70
C ILE A 194 3.52 -8.81 3.24
N LEU A 195 3.59 -9.90 2.48
CA LEU A 195 4.31 -11.12 2.87
C LEU A 195 5.84 -10.98 2.75
N ASN A 196 6.36 -9.88 2.20
CA ASN A 196 7.78 -9.66 2.09
C ASN A 196 8.31 -8.90 3.32
N PRO A 197 9.18 -9.52 4.15
CA PRO A 197 9.73 -8.87 5.35
C PRO A 197 10.61 -7.64 5.04
N TYR A 198 11.02 -7.46 3.79
CA TYR A 198 11.75 -6.29 3.31
C TYR A 198 10.84 -5.12 2.91
N THR A 199 9.53 -5.33 2.91
CA THR A 199 8.59 -4.25 2.68
C THR A 199 8.57 -3.32 3.89
N PRO A 200 8.63 -1.99 3.70
CA PRO A 200 8.50 -1.04 4.79
C PRO A 200 7.28 -1.35 5.66
N THR A 201 7.50 -1.39 6.96
CA THR A 201 6.49 -1.86 7.92
C THR A 201 5.22 -1.00 7.90
N ASP A 202 5.36 0.33 7.69
CA ASP A 202 4.24 1.26 7.53
C ASP A 202 3.37 0.89 6.33
N MET A 203 4.02 0.69 5.19
CA MET A 203 3.35 0.34 3.95
C MET A 203 2.68 -1.04 4.04
N ALA A 204 3.36 -2.03 4.58
CA ALA A 204 2.79 -3.37 4.77
C ALA A 204 1.57 -3.31 5.71
N ALA A 205 1.67 -2.60 6.84
CA ALA A 205 0.57 -2.46 7.79
C ALA A 205 -0.65 -1.73 7.19
N GLN A 206 -0.43 -0.73 6.32
CA GLN A 206 -1.50 -0.05 5.59
C GLN A 206 -2.26 -0.98 4.65
N LEU A 207 -1.56 -1.89 3.98
CA LEU A 207 -2.14 -2.81 3.01
C LEU A 207 -2.89 -3.99 3.66
N VAL A 208 -2.62 -4.31 4.92
CA VAL A 208 -3.23 -5.43 5.65
C VAL A 208 -4.76 -5.39 5.60
N GLY A 209 -5.36 -4.19 5.72
CA GLY A 209 -6.81 -4.01 5.63
C GLY A 209 -7.46 -4.43 4.30
N LEU A 210 -6.66 -4.69 3.26
CA LEU A 210 -7.11 -5.12 1.94
C LEU A 210 -7.00 -6.62 1.71
N LEU A 211 -6.57 -7.38 2.72
CA LEU A 211 -6.43 -8.83 2.61
C LEU A 211 -7.73 -9.58 2.95
N THR A 212 -7.88 -10.74 2.34
CA THR A 212 -8.93 -11.70 2.71
C THR A 212 -8.63 -12.32 4.07
N VAL A 213 -9.66 -12.86 4.73
CA VAL A 213 -9.52 -13.52 6.04
C VAL A 213 -8.49 -14.66 6.04
N PRO A 214 -8.44 -15.55 5.04
CA PRO A 214 -7.38 -16.56 4.96
C PRO A 214 -5.97 -15.97 4.92
N ASP A 215 -5.78 -14.90 4.13
CA ASP A 215 -4.48 -14.26 3.99
C ASP A 215 -4.08 -13.45 5.23
N LEU A 216 -5.05 -12.84 5.92
CA LEU A 216 -4.82 -12.21 7.23
C LEU A 216 -4.31 -13.23 8.27
N LYS A 217 -4.88 -14.44 8.30
CA LYS A 217 -4.42 -15.52 9.18
C LYS A 217 -3.01 -15.99 8.80
N GLN A 218 -2.67 -15.98 7.50
CA GLN A 218 -1.30 -16.26 7.04
C GLN A 218 -0.33 -15.23 7.57
N VAL A 219 -0.63 -13.93 7.40
CA VAL A 219 0.21 -12.81 7.87
C VAL A 219 0.37 -12.84 9.39
N GLU A 220 -0.69 -13.10 10.16
CA GLU A 220 -0.64 -13.19 11.62
C GLU A 220 0.36 -14.25 12.10
N ARG A 221 0.44 -15.40 11.41
CA ARG A 221 1.27 -16.54 11.78
C ARG A 221 2.71 -16.48 11.27
N ASP A 222 2.99 -15.61 10.31
CA ASP A 222 4.31 -15.53 9.67
C ASP A 222 5.31 -14.84 10.59
N ALA A 223 6.19 -15.64 11.22
CA ALA A 223 7.22 -15.15 12.13
C ALA A 223 8.31 -14.30 11.45
N GLN A 224 8.42 -14.33 10.12
CA GLN A 224 9.38 -13.49 9.38
C GLN A 224 8.92 -12.03 9.27
N LEU A 225 7.63 -11.79 9.43
CA LEU A 225 7.07 -10.45 9.37
C LEU A 225 7.24 -9.71 10.71
N SER A 226 7.33 -8.38 10.63
CA SER A 226 7.44 -7.55 11.82
C SER A 226 6.22 -7.71 12.74
N ASP A 227 6.44 -7.52 14.05
CA ASP A 227 5.36 -7.57 15.04
C ASP A 227 4.23 -6.59 14.74
N ILE A 228 4.56 -5.44 14.15
CA ILE A 228 3.60 -4.40 13.77
C ILE A 228 2.67 -4.92 12.68
N VAL A 229 3.18 -5.57 11.63
CA VAL A 229 2.38 -6.12 10.52
C VAL A 229 1.50 -7.27 11.02
N ARG A 230 2.06 -8.18 11.82
CA ARG A 230 1.32 -9.29 12.43
C ARG A 230 0.21 -8.80 13.35
N ALA A 231 0.53 -7.80 14.16
CA ALA A 231 -0.45 -7.21 15.07
C ALA A 231 -1.54 -6.40 14.31
N ALA A 232 -1.22 -5.78 13.14
CA ALA A 232 -2.23 -5.18 12.27
C ALA A 232 -3.19 -6.24 11.72
N ALA A 233 -2.67 -7.38 11.27
CA ALA A 233 -3.50 -8.50 10.79
C ALA A 233 -4.42 -9.06 11.89
N ARG A 234 -3.91 -9.20 13.11
CA ARG A 234 -4.70 -9.66 14.27
C ARG A 234 -5.82 -8.67 14.62
N ALA A 235 -5.52 -7.38 14.64
CA ALA A 235 -6.52 -6.35 14.89
C ALA A 235 -7.62 -6.35 13.81
N GLN A 236 -7.24 -6.50 12.54
CA GLN A 236 -8.20 -6.59 11.44
C GLN A 236 -9.10 -7.83 11.53
N LEU A 237 -8.54 -8.99 11.90
CA LEU A 237 -9.32 -10.21 12.14
C LEU A 237 -10.32 -10.03 13.26
N ALA A 238 -9.94 -9.37 14.38
CA ALA A 238 -10.84 -9.09 15.48
C ALA A 238 -12.02 -8.19 15.07
N VAL A 239 -11.75 -7.13 14.29
CA VAL A 239 -12.81 -6.25 13.76
C VAL A 239 -13.78 -7.01 12.86
N LEU A 240 -13.27 -7.86 11.96
CA LEU A 240 -14.10 -8.67 11.06
C LEU A 240 -14.94 -9.70 11.83
N ALA A 241 -14.42 -10.26 12.92
CA ALA A 241 -15.17 -11.17 13.79
C ALA A 241 -16.33 -10.45 14.48
N LEU A 242 -16.10 -9.25 15.02
CA LEU A 242 -17.15 -8.42 15.63
C LEU A 242 -18.24 -8.02 14.65
N GLN A 243 -17.86 -7.63 13.41
CA GLN A 243 -18.81 -7.29 12.36
C GLN A 243 -19.70 -8.46 11.94
N ARG A 244 -19.18 -9.69 11.99
CA ARG A 244 -19.96 -10.92 11.70
C ARG A 244 -20.87 -11.33 12.85
N ALA A 245 -20.50 -11.00 14.08
CA ALA A 245 -21.28 -11.30 15.27
C ALA A 245 -22.41 -10.29 15.53
N ALA A 246 -22.32 -9.08 14.95
CA ALA A 246 -23.38 -8.09 15.04
C ALA A 246 -24.65 -8.61 14.33
N PRO A 247 -25.84 -8.58 14.95
CA PRO A 247 -27.09 -8.95 14.31
C PRO A 247 -27.25 -8.08 13.04
N ARG A 248 -27.59 -8.74 11.92
CA ARG A 248 -28.07 -8.02 10.74
C ARG A 248 -29.44 -7.47 11.13
N ASP A 249 -29.53 -6.17 11.31
CA ASP A 249 -30.85 -5.53 11.38
C ASP A 249 -31.57 -5.94 10.09
N SER A 250 -32.57 -6.77 10.28
CA SER A 250 -33.52 -7.16 9.24
C SER A 250 -34.29 -5.89 8.87
N ASP A 251 -33.87 -5.26 7.78
CA ASP A 251 -34.75 -4.32 7.06
C ASP A 251 -35.95 -5.13 6.55
N ASP A 252 -37.06 -5.04 7.32
CA ASP A 252 -38.43 -5.27 6.85
C ASP A 252 -38.93 -4.03 6.10
#